data_0886db226e084ae3a454d5763ccf53d7
#
_entry.id   0886db226e084ae3a454d5763ccf53d7
#
_cell.length_a   1.000
_cell.length_b   1.000
_cell.length_c   1.000
_cell.angle_alpha   90.00
_cell.angle_beta   90.00
_cell.angle_gamma   90.00
#
_symmetry.space_group_name_H-M   'P 1'
#
loop_
_entity.id
_entity.type
_entity.pdbx_description
1 polymer ?
#
loop_
_entity_poly.entity_id
_entity_poly.type
_entity_poly.pdbx_seq_one_letter_code
_entity_poly.pdbx_strand_id
1 'polypeptide(L)'
;MIKPIAIIAGEPNSISSEIIFKCWKLKKKYIHKPLFIIGSVQLLNLQMKQLKYKIKIKKINKHFKIRDLNEIGLPVYDIDYTQKKPFEKISSKSNKYIFKCFEVALKFVKDKKILGFINCPISKEYLFKNKHQGVTEFLSKKLNKKNNNEVMLIYNKKLSVSPITTHIPLNQVSKKINQYKIVEKVKIINNFYKKFLNKKPNFAILGLNPHNFSISKKSEEKKIINKAIKSLVKLKINAKGPVAPDSSFVIFKKYKFDVIIGMYHDQVLSPFKALYNFFAINITLGLPYIRISPDHGIAEDIVGKKIANPNSLIESIKFFNYIK
;
A
#
# COMPACT_ATOMS: atom_id res chain seq x y z
N MET A 1 19.35 -16.81 1.93
CA MET A 1 19.47 -15.90 3.10
C MET A 1 18.17 -15.14 3.29
N ILE A 2 17.66 -15.08 4.53
CA ILE A 2 16.44 -14.31 4.88
C ILE A 2 16.76 -12.82 4.77
N LYS A 3 16.03 -12.09 3.91
CA LYS A 3 16.19 -10.64 3.79
C LYS A 3 15.26 -9.92 4.77
N PRO A 4 15.72 -8.86 5.46
CA PRO A 4 14.91 -8.07 6.35
C PRO A 4 13.92 -7.19 5.60
N ILE A 5 12.98 -6.62 6.36
CA ILE A 5 11.98 -5.66 5.91
C ILE A 5 12.32 -4.29 6.50
N ALA A 6 12.23 -3.22 5.73
CA ALA A 6 12.32 -1.87 6.25
C ALA A 6 10.94 -1.25 6.44
N ILE A 7 10.75 -0.49 7.53
CA ILE A 7 9.58 0.35 7.77
C ILE A 7 10.03 1.81 7.76
N ILE A 8 9.56 2.59 6.79
CA ILE A 8 9.77 4.04 6.78
C ILE A 8 8.81 4.66 7.80
N ALA A 9 9.35 5.44 8.74
CA ALA A 9 8.59 6.01 9.84
C ALA A 9 7.46 6.97 9.40
N GLY A 10 7.54 7.51 8.18
CA GLY A 10 6.47 8.35 7.62
C GLY A 10 6.49 9.79 8.11
N GLU A 11 5.30 10.42 8.15
CA GLU A 11 5.14 11.79 8.61
C GLU A 11 5.41 11.91 10.12
N PRO A 12 6.36 12.76 10.55
CA PRO A 12 6.68 12.98 11.97
C PRO A 12 5.46 13.32 12.83
N ASN A 13 4.59 14.16 12.31
CA ASN A 13 3.45 14.70 13.03
C ASN A 13 2.14 13.97 12.71
N SER A 14 2.21 12.62 12.70
CA SER A 14 1.10 11.72 12.44
C SER A 14 1.03 10.59 13.46
N ILE A 15 0.11 9.68 13.28
CA ILE A 15 0.00 8.47 14.11
C ILE A 15 1.11 7.43 13.85
N SER A 16 2.06 7.71 12.94
CA SER A 16 3.04 6.72 12.46
C SER A 16 3.88 6.11 13.58
N SER A 17 4.44 6.93 14.47
CA SER A 17 5.24 6.41 15.59
C SER A 17 4.41 5.57 16.56
N GLU A 18 3.17 5.98 16.83
CA GLU A 18 2.27 5.25 17.71
C GLU A 18 1.96 3.84 17.18
N ILE A 19 1.61 3.73 15.90
CA ILE A 19 1.33 2.40 15.29
C ILE A 19 2.60 1.53 15.23
N ILE A 20 3.79 2.13 15.01
CA ILE A 20 5.07 1.42 15.09
C ILE A 20 5.30 0.85 16.49
N PHE A 21 5.12 1.67 17.54
CA PHE A 21 5.32 1.20 18.92
C PHE A 21 4.32 0.12 19.33
N LYS A 22 3.05 0.25 18.93
CA LYS A 22 2.02 -0.78 19.15
C LYS A 22 2.39 -2.09 18.45
N CYS A 23 2.81 -2.01 17.19
CA CYS A 23 3.28 -3.18 16.45
C CYS A 23 4.49 -3.83 17.11
N TRP A 24 5.48 -3.05 17.53
CA TRP A 24 6.68 -3.61 18.16
C TRP A 24 6.38 -4.33 19.48
N LYS A 25 5.46 -3.79 20.31
CA LYS A 25 5.02 -4.48 21.52
C LYS A 25 4.39 -5.86 21.25
N LEU A 26 3.69 -6.00 20.13
CA LEU A 26 3.02 -7.23 19.74
C LEU A 26 3.89 -8.15 18.87
N LYS A 27 5.16 -7.80 18.63
CA LYS A 27 6.05 -8.43 17.63
C LYS A 27 6.11 -9.96 17.72
N LYS A 28 6.16 -10.54 18.92
CA LYS A 28 6.24 -11.98 19.12
C LYS A 28 5.09 -12.76 18.45
N LYS A 29 3.94 -12.12 18.26
CA LYS A 29 2.73 -12.77 17.72
C LYS A 29 2.75 -12.94 16.19
N TYR A 30 3.57 -12.13 15.45
CA TYR A 30 3.45 -12.10 14.00
C TYR A 30 4.72 -11.72 13.22
N ILE A 31 5.81 -11.31 13.89
CA ILE A 31 7.07 -10.98 13.21
C ILE A 31 7.91 -12.24 13.09
N HIS A 32 8.08 -12.73 11.85
CA HIS A 32 8.90 -13.89 11.54
C HIS A 32 10.13 -13.53 10.71
N LYS A 33 10.12 -12.35 10.08
CA LYS A 33 11.30 -11.83 9.34
C LYS A 33 11.94 -10.68 10.11
N PRO A 34 13.27 -10.55 10.12
CA PRO A 34 13.93 -9.39 10.70
C PRO A 34 13.39 -8.11 10.09
N LEU A 35 13.17 -7.09 10.91
CA LEU A 35 12.71 -5.79 10.45
C LEU A 35 13.42 -4.66 11.20
N PHE A 36 13.48 -3.50 10.57
CA PHE A 36 14.01 -2.27 11.17
C PHE A 36 13.24 -1.05 10.67
N ILE A 37 13.37 0.03 11.43
CA ILE A 37 12.77 1.33 11.09
C ILE A 37 13.81 2.19 10.36
N ILE A 38 13.39 2.93 9.34
CA ILE A 38 14.14 4.04 8.76
C ILE A 38 13.47 5.32 9.27
N GLY A 39 14.13 6.05 10.16
CA GLY A 39 13.56 7.22 10.81
C GLY A 39 14.51 7.88 11.79
N SER A 40 14.07 8.93 12.47
CA SER A 40 14.90 9.65 13.45
C SER A 40 14.81 9.00 14.84
N VAL A 41 15.95 8.57 15.36
CA VAL A 41 16.06 8.03 16.72
C VAL A 41 15.64 9.08 17.74
N GLN A 42 16.08 10.34 17.56
CA GLN A 42 15.75 11.44 18.47
C GLN A 42 14.25 11.67 18.51
N LEU A 43 13.59 11.79 17.36
CA LEU A 43 12.15 11.99 17.29
C LEU A 43 11.37 10.82 17.88
N LEU A 44 11.75 9.58 17.54
CA LEU A 44 11.09 8.38 18.08
C LEU A 44 11.20 8.32 19.60
N ASN A 45 12.35 8.67 20.19
CA ASN A 45 12.50 8.74 21.65
C ASN A 45 11.60 9.81 22.27
N LEU A 46 11.52 11.00 21.67
CA LEU A 46 10.68 12.10 22.13
C LEU A 46 9.19 11.71 22.12
N GLN A 47 8.73 11.11 21.02
CA GLN A 47 7.34 10.64 20.86
C GLN A 47 7.02 9.45 21.74
N MET A 48 7.98 8.55 21.93
CA MET A 48 7.84 7.40 22.83
C MET A 48 7.62 7.83 24.28
N LYS A 49 8.37 8.85 24.74
CA LYS A 49 8.20 9.44 26.07
C LYS A 49 6.79 10.04 26.25
N GLN A 50 6.34 10.85 25.29
CA GLN A 50 4.99 11.45 25.29
C GLN A 50 3.88 10.39 25.31
N LEU A 51 4.02 9.35 24.48
CA LEU A 51 3.05 8.26 24.38
C LEU A 51 3.19 7.23 25.51
N LYS A 52 4.10 7.44 26.48
CA LYS A 52 4.35 6.55 27.62
C LYS A 52 4.62 5.10 27.21
N TYR A 53 5.39 4.88 26.13
CA TYR A 53 5.92 3.56 25.79
C TYR A 53 7.32 3.38 26.41
N LYS A 54 7.62 2.12 26.79
CA LYS A 54 8.96 1.72 27.27
C LYS A 54 9.52 0.71 26.27
N ILE A 55 10.21 1.22 25.20
CA ILE A 55 10.83 0.40 24.16
C ILE A 55 12.29 0.84 24.05
N LYS A 56 13.24 -0.09 24.19
CA LYS A 56 14.65 0.21 23.92
C LYS A 56 14.81 0.41 22.41
N ILE A 57 15.36 1.54 21.97
CA ILE A 57 15.75 1.78 20.58
C ILE A 57 17.21 1.38 20.41
N LYS A 58 17.49 0.64 19.34
CA LYS A 58 18.85 0.27 18.92
C LYS A 58 19.18 0.95 17.60
N LYS A 59 20.13 1.89 17.62
CA LYS A 59 20.63 2.50 16.39
C LYS A 59 21.43 1.49 15.58
N ILE A 60 21.14 1.35 14.29
CA ILE A 60 21.90 0.53 13.35
C ILE A 60 22.50 1.42 12.25
N ASN A 61 23.57 0.95 11.61
CA ASN A 61 24.25 1.65 10.53
C ASN A 61 24.12 0.92 9.18
N LYS A 62 24.70 1.45 8.11
CA LYS A 62 24.61 0.89 6.74
C LYS A 62 25.24 -0.51 6.58
N HIS A 63 26.06 -0.96 7.54
CA HIS A 63 26.74 -2.26 7.54
C HIS A 63 26.08 -3.28 8.48
N PHE A 64 24.84 -3.02 8.94
CA PHE A 64 24.14 -3.94 9.83
C PHE A 64 24.08 -5.36 9.26
N LYS A 65 24.19 -6.34 10.15
CA LYS A 65 23.96 -7.77 9.85
C LYS A 65 22.60 -8.19 10.37
N ILE A 66 22.07 -9.31 9.89
CA ILE A 66 20.76 -9.83 10.33
C ILE A 66 20.72 -10.04 11.85
N ARG A 67 21.83 -10.51 12.46
CA ARG A 67 21.93 -10.66 13.92
C ARG A 67 21.65 -9.35 14.67
N ASP A 68 22.05 -8.21 14.12
CA ASP A 68 21.86 -6.89 14.76
C ASP A 68 20.39 -6.48 14.82
N LEU A 69 19.55 -7.07 13.97
CA LEU A 69 18.09 -6.82 13.91
C LEU A 69 17.29 -7.72 14.87
N ASN A 70 17.89 -8.83 15.32
CA ASN A 70 17.27 -9.81 16.20
C ASN A 70 17.56 -9.56 17.69
N GLU A 71 18.41 -8.58 18.00
CA GLU A 71 18.75 -8.23 19.36
C GLU A 71 17.60 -7.51 20.10
N ILE A 72 17.79 -7.35 21.42
CA ILE A 72 16.81 -6.66 22.27
C ILE A 72 16.74 -5.18 21.88
N GLY A 73 15.56 -4.74 21.49
CA GLY A 73 15.28 -3.34 21.11
C GLY A 73 14.69 -3.20 19.73
N LEU A 74 14.12 -2.04 19.44
CA LEU A 74 13.62 -1.66 18.14
C LEU A 74 14.80 -1.17 17.28
N PRO A 75 15.21 -1.90 16.21
CA PRO A 75 16.32 -1.46 15.38
C PRO A 75 15.90 -0.25 14.54
N VAL A 76 16.69 0.81 14.55
CA VAL A 76 16.42 2.04 13.79
C VAL A 76 17.66 2.43 12.99
N TYR A 77 17.51 2.52 11.68
CA TYR A 77 18.45 3.22 10.82
C TYR A 77 18.17 4.71 10.92
N ASP A 78 19.09 5.42 11.56
CA ASP A 78 18.89 6.80 11.95
C ASP A 78 19.00 7.75 10.78
N ILE A 79 17.99 8.59 10.62
CA ILE A 79 17.94 9.73 9.69
C ILE A 79 17.74 10.97 10.53
N ASP A 80 18.68 11.89 10.43
CA ASP A 80 18.68 13.12 11.22
C ASP A 80 17.41 13.95 10.95
N TYR A 81 16.67 14.20 12.03
CA TYR A 81 15.51 15.08 12.06
C TYR A 81 15.18 15.43 13.50
N THR A 82 15.05 16.72 13.77
CA THR A 82 14.78 17.27 15.10
C THR A 82 13.56 18.18 15.07
N GLN A 83 12.79 18.15 16.14
CA GLN A 83 11.74 19.14 16.44
C GLN A 83 11.65 19.37 17.94
N LYS A 84 11.06 20.52 18.33
CA LYS A 84 11.01 20.92 19.75
C LYS A 84 9.99 20.13 20.56
N LYS A 85 8.82 19.86 19.96
CA LYS A 85 7.72 19.13 20.61
C LYS A 85 7.62 17.71 20.03
N PRO A 86 7.11 16.71 20.78
CA PRO A 86 6.88 15.36 20.28
C PRO A 86 6.00 15.32 19.04
N PHE A 87 4.98 16.17 19.01
CA PHE A 87 4.09 16.38 17.86
C PHE A 87 3.89 17.88 17.65
N GLU A 88 4.04 18.31 16.41
CA GLU A 88 3.85 19.68 15.94
C GLU A 88 2.77 19.67 14.82
N LYS A 89 2.40 20.84 14.32
CA LYS A 89 1.54 20.94 13.14
C LYS A 89 2.27 20.39 11.91
N ILE A 90 1.58 19.62 11.10
CA ILE A 90 2.14 19.12 9.84
C ILE A 90 2.53 20.28 8.94
N SER A 91 3.70 20.19 8.34
CA SER A 91 4.22 21.24 7.47
C SER A 91 5.29 20.69 6.51
N SER A 92 5.72 21.50 5.56
CA SER A 92 6.79 21.13 4.64
C SER A 92 8.18 20.98 5.28
N LYS A 93 8.35 21.32 6.56
CA LYS A 93 9.62 21.16 7.29
C LYS A 93 10.10 19.71 7.32
N SER A 94 9.18 18.74 7.39
CA SER A 94 9.49 17.30 7.40
C SER A 94 9.85 16.73 6.03
N ASN A 95 9.62 17.46 4.95
CA ASN A 95 9.74 16.93 3.58
C ASN A 95 11.14 16.36 3.28
N LYS A 96 12.20 17.12 3.62
CA LYS A 96 13.60 16.69 3.39
C LYS A 96 13.89 15.35 4.11
N TYR A 97 13.44 15.24 5.36
CA TYR A 97 13.56 14.02 6.15
C TYR A 97 12.80 12.85 5.53
N ILE A 98 11.54 13.05 5.16
CA ILE A 98 10.72 12.00 4.54
C ILE A 98 11.34 11.52 3.23
N PHE A 99 11.78 12.45 2.36
CA PHE A 99 12.47 12.09 1.12
C PHE A 99 13.76 11.31 1.39
N LYS A 100 14.54 11.68 2.41
CA LYS A 100 15.76 10.97 2.77
C LYS A 100 15.46 9.54 3.23
N CYS A 101 14.40 9.33 4.01
CA CYS A 101 13.96 7.99 4.40
C CYS A 101 13.63 7.12 3.18
N PHE A 102 12.92 7.66 2.18
CA PHE A 102 12.64 6.94 0.94
C PHE A 102 13.90 6.65 0.12
N GLU A 103 14.82 7.61 0.01
CA GLU A 103 16.09 7.41 -0.71
C GLU A 103 16.91 6.27 -0.11
N VAL A 104 16.99 6.20 1.22
CA VAL A 104 17.68 5.11 1.92
C VAL A 104 16.99 3.77 1.68
N ALA A 105 15.66 3.72 1.77
CA ALA A 105 14.92 2.49 1.49
C ALA A 105 15.12 2.01 0.06
N LEU A 106 15.06 2.91 -0.93
CA LEU A 106 15.30 2.61 -2.35
C LEU A 106 16.73 2.13 -2.59
N LYS A 107 17.72 2.72 -1.92
CA LYS A 107 19.12 2.27 -1.97
C LYS A 107 19.24 0.83 -1.44
N PHE A 108 18.66 0.52 -0.28
CA PHE A 108 18.70 -0.83 0.28
C PHE A 108 17.99 -1.87 -0.61
N VAL A 109 16.91 -1.48 -1.30
CA VAL A 109 16.26 -2.34 -2.29
C VAL A 109 17.18 -2.58 -3.49
N LYS A 110 17.78 -1.51 -4.06
CA LYS A 110 18.71 -1.58 -5.19
C LYS A 110 19.92 -2.49 -4.86
N ASP A 111 20.46 -2.31 -3.66
CA ASP A 111 21.58 -3.11 -3.15
C ASP A 111 21.17 -4.52 -2.71
N LYS A 112 19.89 -4.91 -2.92
CA LYS A 112 19.31 -6.22 -2.53
C LYS A 112 19.48 -6.55 -1.03
N LYS A 113 19.63 -5.55 -0.17
CA LYS A 113 19.79 -5.70 1.28
C LYS A 113 18.48 -5.96 2.01
N ILE A 114 17.34 -5.54 1.45
CA ILE A 114 16.01 -5.75 2.01
C ILE A 114 15.11 -6.45 1.00
N LEU A 115 14.08 -7.14 1.49
CA LEU A 115 13.05 -7.79 0.66
C LEU A 115 12.12 -6.76 0.00
N GLY A 116 11.81 -5.71 0.73
CA GLY A 116 10.94 -4.61 0.36
C GLY A 116 10.77 -3.66 1.55
N PHE A 117 9.87 -2.70 1.42
CA PHE A 117 9.61 -1.78 2.51
C PHE A 117 8.13 -1.46 2.69
N ILE A 118 7.78 -1.11 3.93
CA ILE A 118 6.48 -0.56 4.31
C ILE A 118 6.70 0.92 4.59
N ASN A 119 5.94 1.81 3.98
CA ASN A 119 5.94 3.21 4.41
C ASN A 119 4.71 3.52 5.24
N CYS A 120 4.92 4.03 6.44
CA CYS A 120 3.87 4.60 7.27
C CYS A 120 3.23 5.81 6.58
N PRO A 121 2.07 6.29 7.06
CA PRO A 121 1.37 7.42 6.47
C PRO A 121 2.24 8.67 6.28
N ILE A 122 1.98 9.41 5.22
CA ILE A 122 2.59 10.70 4.92
C ILE A 122 1.53 11.70 4.48
N SER A 123 1.74 12.97 4.73
CA SER A 123 0.91 14.03 4.16
C SER A 123 1.28 14.28 2.71
N LYS A 124 0.39 13.88 1.79
CA LYS A 124 0.61 14.07 0.35
C LYS A 124 0.57 15.55 -0.03
N GLU A 125 -0.29 16.32 0.61
CA GLU A 125 -0.46 17.74 0.39
C GLU A 125 0.84 18.50 0.61
N TYR A 126 1.44 18.35 1.80
CA TYR A 126 2.69 19.05 2.14
C TYR A 126 3.91 18.46 1.41
N LEU A 127 3.95 17.13 1.22
CA LEU A 127 5.12 16.50 0.62
C LEU A 127 5.24 16.79 -0.89
N PHE A 128 4.13 16.78 -1.61
CA PHE A 128 4.17 16.86 -3.08
C PHE A 128 3.76 18.20 -3.65
N LYS A 129 3.15 19.12 -2.87
CA LYS A 129 2.72 20.45 -3.33
C LYS A 129 2.08 20.40 -4.73
N ASN A 130 1.13 19.49 -4.96
CA ASN A 130 0.47 19.22 -6.23
C ASN A 130 1.36 18.76 -7.41
N LYS A 131 2.67 18.50 -7.19
CA LYS A 131 3.58 18.03 -8.25
C LYS A 131 3.44 16.53 -8.55
N HIS A 132 2.90 15.75 -7.62
CA HIS A 132 2.66 14.31 -7.75
C HIS A 132 1.31 13.95 -7.13
N GLN A 133 0.57 13.04 -7.76
CA GLN A 133 -0.71 12.56 -7.23
C GLN A 133 -0.55 11.63 -6.03
N GLY A 134 0.66 11.08 -5.80
CA GLY A 134 0.95 10.23 -4.67
C GLY A 134 2.39 9.71 -4.60
N VAL A 135 2.65 8.89 -3.58
CA VAL A 135 3.97 8.23 -3.36
C VAL A 135 4.34 7.33 -4.52
N THR A 136 3.37 6.66 -5.12
CA THR A 136 3.57 5.72 -6.22
C THR A 136 4.19 6.42 -7.42
N GLU A 137 3.62 7.54 -7.84
CA GLU A 137 4.08 8.34 -8.96
C GLU A 137 5.46 8.97 -8.68
N PHE A 138 5.68 9.40 -7.43
CA PHE A 138 7.00 9.89 -6.99
C PHE A 138 8.08 8.81 -7.11
N LEU A 139 7.80 7.61 -6.60
CA LEU A 139 8.74 6.48 -6.65
C LEU A 139 9.02 6.04 -8.10
N SER A 140 8.02 6.02 -8.96
CA SER A 140 8.18 5.70 -10.37
C SER A 140 9.11 6.68 -11.09
N LYS A 141 8.93 7.98 -10.87
CA LYS A 141 9.82 9.01 -11.46
C LYS A 141 11.25 8.87 -10.97
N LYS A 142 11.48 8.60 -9.69
CA LYS A 142 12.83 8.37 -9.13
C LYS A 142 13.52 7.15 -9.73
N LEU A 143 12.75 6.19 -10.26
CA LEU A 143 13.28 4.98 -10.90
C LEU A 143 13.45 5.12 -12.42
N ASN A 144 13.24 6.33 -12.99
CA ASN A 144 13.29 6.59 -14.44
C ASN A 144 12.42 5.62 -15.28
N LYS A 145 11.32 5.13 -14.71
CA LYS A 145 10.38 4.27 -15.43
C LYS A 145 9.54 5.13 -16.38
N LYS A 146 9.72 4.94 -17.68
CA LYS A 146 8.95 5.60 -18.74
C LYS A 146 7.47 5.15 -18.79
N ASN A 147 7.11 4.02 -18.21
CA ASN A 147 5.77 3.46 -18.28
C ASN A 147 5.10 3.57 -16.91
N ASN A 148 4.00 4.32 -16.82
CA ASN A 148 3.11 4.42 -15.66
C ASN A 148 2.26 3.14 -15.52
N ASN A 149 2.91 2.01 -15.29
CA ASN A 149 2.25 0.70 -15.17
C ASN A 149 2.02 0.28 -13.72
N GLU A 150 2.05 1.25 -12.78
CA GLU A 150 1.78 0.95 -11.39
C GLU A 150 0.31 0.62 -11.19
N VAL A 151 0.08 -0.40 -10.38
CA VAL A 151 -1.27 -0.85 -10.02
C VAL A 151 -1.45 -0.76 -8.52
N MET A 152 -2.49 -0.06 -8.11
CA MET A 152 -2.95 -0.04 -6.73
C MET A 152 -3.75 -1.31 -6.47
N LEU A 153 -3.28 -2.14 -5.54
CA LEU A 153 -4.00 -3.31 -5.05
C LEU A 153 -4.28 -3.13 -3.57
N ILE A 154 -5.54 -2.98 -3.20
CA ILE A 154 -5.96 -3.06 -1.80
C ILE A 154 -6.19 -4.52 -1.48
N TYR A 155 -5.34 -5.07 -0.64
CA TYR A 155 -5.26 -6.50 -0.36
C TYR A 155 -5.80 -6.84 1.02
N ASN A 156 -6.66 -7.83 1.06
CA ASN A 156 -6.99 -8.62 2.24
C ASN A 156 -7.00 -10.10 1.83
N LYS A 157 -6.69 -11.01 2.74
CA LYS A 157 -6.63 -12.46 2.44
C LYS A 157 -7.90 -13.04 1.85
N LYS A 158 -9.08 -12.47 2.17
CA LYS A 158 -10.38 -12.97 1.73
C LYS A 158 -10.82 -12.37 0.40
N LEU A 159 -10.41 -11.15 0.10
CA LEU A 159 -10.78 -10.42 -1.10
C LEU A 159 -9.77 -9.29 -1.32
N SER A 160 -9.39 -9.04 -2.56
CA SER A 160 -8.66 -7.83 -2.94
C SER A 160 -9.46 -6.99 -3.92
N VAL A 161 -9.15 -5.70 -3.97
CA VAL A 161 -9.78 -4.81 -4.95
C VAL A 161 -8.72 -3.92 -5.63
N SER A 162 -8.99 -3.58 -6.89
CA SER A 162 -8.13 -2.67 -7.65
C SER A 162 -8.96 -1.80 -8.58
N PRO A 163 -8.85 -0.46 -8.51
CA PRO A 163 -9.49 0.43 -9.45
C PRO A 163 -8.64 0.63 -10.71
N ILE A 164 -9.29 0.72 -11.87
CA ILE A 164 -8.64 1.06 -13.15
C ILE A 164 -8.21 2.53 -13.17
N THR A 165 -9.06 3.41 -12.67
CA THR A 165 -8.72 4.83 -12.46
C THR A 165 -8.69 5.14 -10.98
N THR A 166 -7.70 5.94 -10.54
CA THR A 166 -7.48 6.27 -9.13
C THR A 166 -7.90 7.72 -8.85
N HIS A 167 -6.98 8.63 -8.73
CA HIS A 167 -7.21 10.00 -8.25
C HIS A 167 -7.59 10.96 -9.40
N ILE A 168 -8.71 10.69 -10.07
CA ILE A 168 -9.27 11.56 -11.11
C ILE A 168 -10.73 11.89 -10.79
N PRO A 169 -11.25 13.06 -11.23
CA PRO A 169 -12.67 13.39 -11.13
C PRO A 169 -13.56 12.35 -11.82
N LEU A 170 -14.73 12.09 -11.24
CA LEU A 170 -15.65 11.04 -11.72
C LEU A 170 -16.07 11.25 -13.19
N ASN A 171 -16.29 12.50 -13.60
CA ASN A 171 -16.65 12.86 -14.98
C ASN A 171 -15.55 12.55 -16.03
N GLN A 172 -14.34 12.24 -15.59
CA GLN A 172 -13.24 11.84 -16.47
C GLN A 172 -13.09 10.33 -16.61
N VAL A 173 -13.76 9.52 -15.78
CA VAL A 173 -13.56 8.08 -15.71
C VAL A 173 -13.85 7.41 -17.04
N SER A 174 -15.02 7.65 -17.64
CA SER A 174 -15.43 7.05 -18.93
C SER A 174 -14.42 7.33 -20.05
N LYS A 175 -13.84 8.54 -20.07
CA LYS A 175 -12.83 8.96 -21.05
C LYS A 175 -11.45 8.35 -20.81
N LYS A 176 -11.15 7.93 -19.57
CA LYS A 176 -9.82 7.45 -19.15
C LYS A 176 -9.71 5.93 -19.08
N ILE A 177 -10.83 5.19 -19.06
CA ILE A 177 -10.82 3.73 -19.17
C ILE A 177 -10.66 3.32 -20.63
N ASN A 178 -9.90 2.26 -20.87
CA ASN A 178 -9.79 1.60 -22.18
C ASN A 178 -9.41 0.13 -22.00
N GLN A 179 -9.60 -0.66 -23.06
CA GLN A 179 -9.31 -2.09 -23.08
C GLN A 179 -7.87 -2.40 -22.64
N TYR A 180 -6.89 -1.68 -23.16
CA TYR A 180 -5.47 -1.89 -22.87
C TYR A 180 -5.17 -1.72 -21.37
N LYS A 181 -5.63 -0.64 -20.74
CA LYS A 181 -5.42 -0.39 -19.31
C LYS A 181 -6.02 -1.49 -18.43
N ILE A 182 -7.22 -1.97 -18.77
CA ILE A 182 -7.87 -3.05 -18.00
C ILE A 182 -7.01 -4.31 -18.12
N VAL A 183 -6.64 -4.69 -19.33
CA VAL A 183 -5.87 -5.92 -19.58
C VAL A 183 -4.51 -5.84 -18.88
N GLU A 184 -3.75 -4.76 -19.03
CA GLU A 184 -2.42 -4.64 -18.44
C GLU A 184 -2.45 -4.63 -16.90
N LYS A 185 -3.40 -3.90 -16.30
CA LYS A 185 -3.53 -3.92 -14.83
C LYS A 185 -3.89 -5.30 -14.29
N VAL A 186 -4.82 -6.00 -14.92
CA VAL A 186 -5.19 -7.35 -14.52
C VAL A 186 -4.04 -8.33 -14.71
N LYS A 187 -3.26 -8.23 -15.79
CA LYS A 187 -2.03 -9.03 -16.00
C LYS A 187 -1.02 -8.82 -14.86
N ILE A 188 -0.78 -7.57 -14.47
CA ILE A 188 0.16 -7.25 -13.39
C ILE A 188 -0.31 -7.89 -12.08
N ILE A 189 -1.61 -7.78 -11.74
CA ILE A 189 -2.18 -8.41 -10.54
C ILE A 189 -2.09 -9.93 -10.62
N ASN A 190 -2.45 -10.52 -11.75
CA ASN A 190 -2.37 -11.97 -11.95
C ASN A 190 -0.93 -12.51 -11.77
N ASN A 191 0.06 -11.81 -12.32
CA ASN A 191 1.47 -12.17 -12.17
C ASN A 191 1.94 -12.03 -10.72
N PHE A 192 1.49 -11.00 -10.01
CA PHE A 192 1.75 -10.83 -8.60
C PHE A 192 1.20 -12.00 -7.77
N TYR A 193 -0.06 -12.38 -7.98
CA TYR A 193 -0.67 -13.51 -7.28
C TYR A 193 0.06 -14.82 -7.56
N LYS A 194 0.42 -15.08 -8.81
CA LYS A 194 1.19 -16.28 -9.18
C LYS A 194 2.57 -16.31 -8.53
N LYS A 195 3.30 -15.19 -8.59
CA LYS A 195 4.68 -15.11 -8.14
C LYS A 195 4.81 -15.12 -6.61
N PHE A 196 3.96 -14.36 -5.91
CA PHE A 196 4.14 -14.13 -4.49
C PHE A 196 3.15 -14.86 -3.60
N LEU A 197 1.97 -15.22 -4.12
CA LEU A 197 0.94 -15.91 -3.35
C LEU A 197 0.73 -17.35 -3.81
N ASN A 198 1.47 -17.80 -4.84
CA ASN A 198 1.36 -19.12 -5.44
C ASN A 198 -0.10 -19.49 -5.79
N LYS A 199 -0.85 -18.53 -6.33
CA LYS A 199 -2.27 -18.64 -6.60
C LYS A 199 -2.63 -18.09 -7.97
N LYS A 200 -3.53 -18.78 -8.70
CA LYS A 200 -4.19 -18.25 -9.90
C LYS A 200 -5.49 -17.57 -9.45
N PRO A 201 -5.58 -16.22 -9.46
CA PRO A 201 -6.75 -15.54 -8.93
C PRO A 201 -7.92 -15.55 -9.89
N ASN A 202 -9.13 -15.55 -9.31
CA ASN A 202 -10.38 -15.35 -10.03
C ASN A 202 -10.77 -13.89 -9.99
N PHE A 203 -10.91 -13.25 -11.16
CA PHE A 203 -11.24 -11.84 -11.27
C PHE A 203 -12.72 -11.61 -11.54
N ALA A 204 -13.33 -10.68 -10.80
CA ALA A 204 -14.59 -10.04 -11.18
C ALA A 204 -14.26 -8.69 -11.81
N ILE A 205 -14.61 -8.47 -13.06
CA ILE A 205 -14.47 -7.17 -13.75
C ILE A 205 -15.82 -6.47 -13.68
N LEU A 206 -15.88 -5.34 -12.97
CA LEU A 206 -17.13 -4.60 -12.82
C LEU A 206 -17.50 -3.84 -14.09
N GLY A 207 -18.79 -3.62 -14.30
CA GLY A 207 -19.26 -2.58 -15.20
C GLY A 207 -18.97 -1.19 -14.69
N LEU A 208 -19.07 -0.19 -15.56
CA LEU A 208 -18.98 1.22 -15.17
C LEU A 208 -20.36 1.75 -14.75
N ASN A 209 -21.38 1.37 -15.52
CA ASN A 209 -22.74 1.89 -15.41
C ASN A 209 -23.63 0.99 -14.55
N PRO A 210 -24.70 1.54 -13.94
CA PRO A 210 -25.69 0.74 -13.20
C PRO A 210 -26.23 -0.43 -14.05
N HIS A 211 -26.36 -1.60 -13.39
CA HIS A 211 -26.85 -2.84 -14.02
C HIS A 211 -26.15 -3.21 -15.34
N ASN A 212 -24.88 -2.75 -15.51
CA ASN A 212 -24.05 -2.94 -16.72
C ASN A 212 -24.64 -2.31 -17.99
N PHE A 213 -25.62 -1.45 -17.87
CA PHE A 213 -26.31 -0.71 -18.92
C PHE A 213 -26.42 -1.47 -20.25
N SER A 214 -27.03 -2.67 -20.20
CA SER A 214 -27.05 -3.64 -21.30
C SER A 214 -27.86 -3.17 -22.54
N ILE A 215 -28.71 -2.18 -22.39
CA ILE A 215 -29.63 -1.70 -23.43
C ILE A 215 -28.90 -0.98 -24.57
N SER A 216 -27.85 -0.21 -24.25
CA SER A 216 -27.12 0.57 -25.27
C SER A 216 -25.95 -0.22 -25.89
N LYS A 217 -25.94 -0.31 -27.23
CA LYS A 217 -24.77 -0.81 -27.99
C LYS A 217 -23.52 0.10 -27.86
N LYS A 218 -23.70 1.33 -27.36
CA LYS A 218 -22.64 2.34 -27.23
C LYS A 218 -22.04 2.41 -25.81
N SER A 219 -22.49 1.58 -24.85
CA SER A 219 -22.01 1.57 -23.47
C SER A 219 -20.53 1.17 -23.38
N GLU A 220 -19.86 1.62 -22.33
CA GLU A 220 -18.48 1.26 -22.01
C GLU A 220 -18.33 -0.25 -21.78
N GLU A 221 -19.37 -0.90 -21.26
CA GLU A 221 -19.42 -2.34 -21.07
C GLU A 221 -19.23 -3.06 -22.40
N LYS A 222 -19.99 -2.68 -23.45
CA LYS A 222 -19.92 -3.32 -24.77
C LYS A 222 -18.66 -2.95 -25.54
N LYS A 223 -18.30 -1.66 -25.53
CA LYS A 223 -17.19 -1.16 -26.35
C LYS A 223 -15.80 -1.45 -25.76
N ILE A 224 -15.67 -1.47 -24.42
CA ILE A 224 -14.39 -1.51 -23.72
C ILE A 224 -14.29 -2.75 -22.84
N ILE A 225 -15.19 -2.92 -21.85
CA ILE A 225 -15.02 -3.88 -20.77
C ILE A 225 -15.15 -5.31 -21.29
N ASN A 226 -16.17 -5.61 -22.09
CA ASN A 226 -16.33 -6.95 -22.71
C ASN A 226 -15.14 -7.33 -23.59
N LYS A 227 -14.59 -6.38 -24.35
CA LYS A 227 -13.40 -6.63 -25.17
C LYS A 227 -12.19 -6.95 -24.31
N ALA A 228 -12.01 -6.21 -23.18
CA ALA A 228 -10.95 -6.48 -22.22
C ALA A 228 -11.08 -7.89 -21.61
N ILE A 229 -12.29 -8.27 -21.17
CA ILE A 229 -12.55 -9.60 -20.62
C ILE A 229 -12.23 -10.69 -21.64
N LYS A 230 -12.71 -10.56 -22.90
CA LYS A 230 -12.37 -11.51 -23.97
C LYS A 230 -10.86 -11.65 -24.17
N SER A 231 -10.12 -10.54 -24.11
CA SER A 231 -8.65 -10.58 -24.21
C SER A 231 -8.00 -11.28 -23.03
N LEU A 232 -8.50 -11.06 -21.79
CA LEU A 232 -8.00 -11.72 -20.59
C LEU A 232 -8.24 -13.25 -20.65
N VAL A 233 -9.40 -13.66 -21.10
CA VAL A 233 -9.74 -15.09 -21.27
C VAL A 233 -8.82 -15.74 -22.32
N LYS A 234 -8.56 -15.08 -23.46
CA LYS A 234 -7.59 -15.55 -24.47
C LYS A 234 -6.18 -15.72 -23.87
N LEU A 235 -5.79 -14.87 -22.91
CA LEU A 235 -4.53 -14.96 -22.16
C LEU A 235 -4.57 -16.01 -21.02
N LYS A 236 -5.61 -16.84 -20.96
CA LYS A 236 -5.83 -17.86 -19.91
C LYS A 236 -5.85 -17.26 -18.49
N ILE A 237 -6.36 -16.02 -18.34
CA ILE A 237 -6.62 -15.37 -17.07
C ILE A 237 -8.10 -15.55 -16.74
N ASN A 238 -8.41 -16.08 -15.55
CA ASN A 238 -9.79 -16.32 -15.14
C ASN A 238 -10.49 -15.01 -14.75
N ALA A 239 -11.10 -14.36 -15.73
CA ALA A 239 -11.81 -13.08 -15.60
C ALA A 239 -13.27 -13.25 -16.02
N LYS A 240 -14.18 -12.88 -15.13
CA LYS A 240 -15.64 -12.90 -15.36
C LYS A 240 -16.21 -11.48 -15.29
N GLY A 241 -17.23 -11.22 -16.07
CA GLY A 241 -17.92 -9.92 -16.08
C GLY A 241 -18.51 -9.58 -17.46
N PRO A 242 -19.00 -8.33 -17.63
CA PRO A 242 -19.11 -7.30 -16.59
C PRO A 242 -19.99 -7.78 -15.44
N VAL A 243 -19.52 -7.65 -14.19
CA VAL A 243 -20.32 -7.92 -13.00
C VAL A 243 -20.98 -6.64 -12.55
N ALA A 244 -22.26 -6.69 -12.18
CA ALA A 244 -22.96 -5.51 -11.66
C ALA A 244 -22.33 -5.03 -10.36
N PRO A 245 -21.94 -3.73 -10.24
CA PRO A 245 -21.19 -3.23 -9.08
C PRO A 245 -21.94 -3.39 -7.75
N ASP A 246 -23.24 -3.14 -7.73
CA ASP A 246 -24.11 -3.20 -6.56
C ASP A 246 -24.16 -4.58 -5.89
N SER A 247 -24.14 -5.65 -6.67
CA SER A 247 -24.20 -7.01 -6.18
C SER A 247 -22.84 -7.67 -5.98
N SER A 248 -21.78 -7.14 -6.58
CA SER A 248 -20.46 -7.77 -6.66
C SER A 248 -19.87 -8.17 -5.31
N PHE A 249 -20.02 -7.30 -4.29
CA PHE A 249 -19.50 -7.53 -2.93
C PHE A 249 -20.40 -8.48 -2.10
N VAL A 250 -21.62 -8.76 -2.55
CA VAL A 250 -22.50 -9.75 -1.94
C VAL A 250 -22.16 -11.15 -2.46
N ILE A 251 -21.96 -11.25 -3.77
CA ILE A 251 -21.81 -12.55 -4.46
C ILE A 251 -20.38 -13.08 -4.54
N PHE A 252 -19.35 -12.28 -4.15
CA PHE A 252 -17.95 -12.66 -4.38
C PHE A 252 -17.57 -14.01 -3.76
N LYS A 253 -18.11 -14.35 -2.59
CA LYS A 253 -17.86 -15.65 -1.93
C LYS A 253 -18.46 -16.80 -2.72
N LYS A 254 -19.73 -16.65 -3.20
CA LYS A 254 -20.44 -17.64 -4.01
C LYS A 254 -19.65 -17.97 -5.29
N TYR A 255 -19.13 -16.96 -5.97
CA TYR A 255 -18.37 -17.13 -7.21
C TYR A 255 -16.86 -17.30 -6.99
N LYS A 256 -16.40 -17.34 -5.74
CA LYS A 256 -14.99 -17.50 -5.37
C LYS A 256 -14.08 -16.46 -6.05
N PHE A 257 -14.54 -15.19 -6.13
CA PHE A 257 -13.71 -14.12 -6.63
C PHE A 257 -12.62 -13.76 -5.62
N ASP A 258 -11.38 -13.67 -6.08
CA ASP A 258 -10.23 -13.26 -5.29
C ASP A 258 -9.95 -11.77 -5.43
N VAL A 259 -10.26 -11.22 -6.61
CA VAL A 259 -10.00 -9.81 -6.93
C VAL A 259 -11.19 -9.21 -7.66
N ILE A 260 -11.70 -8.09 -7.15
CA ILE A 260 -12.69 -7.26 -7.84
C ILE A 260 -11.97 -6.07 -8.49
N ILE A 261 -12.15 -5.91 -9.80
CA ILE A 261 -11.61 -4.80 -10.60
C ILE A 261 -12.73 -3.81 -10.88
N GLY A 262 -12.63 -2.61 -10.29
CA GLY A 262 -13.57 -1.53 -10.56
C GLY A 262 -13.03 -0.52 -11.57
N MET A 263 -13.92 0.25 -12.17
CA MET A 263 -13.53 1.26 -13.14
C MET A 263 -13.02 2.53 -12.50
N TYR A 264 -13.44 2.83 -11.26
CA TYR A 264 -12.98 3.99 -10.49
C TYR A 264 -12.80 3.66 -9.00
N HIS A 265 -12.13 4.57 -8.32
CA HIS A 265 -11.64 4.41 -6.95
C HIS A 265 -12.74 4.00 -5.96
N ASP A 266 -13.79 4.83 -5.79
CA ASP A 266 -14.79 4.60 -4.75
C ASP A 266 -15.77 3.47 -5.09
N GLN A 267 -15.87 3.06 -6.35
CA GLN A 267 -16.65 1.90 -6.77
C GLN A 267 -16.24 0.62 -6.02
N VAL A 268 -14.98 0.51 -5.70
CA VAL A 268 -14.44 -0.68 -5.02
C VAL A 268 -13.93 -0.41 -3.61
N LEU A 269 -13.41 0.79 -3.32
CA LEU A 269 -12.85 1.06 -1.99
C LEU A 269 -13.93 1.33 -0.94
N SER A 270 -15.02 2.00 -1.28
CA SER A 270 -16.09 2.28 -0.32
C SER A 270 -16.72 0.98 0.23
N PRO A 271 -17.22 0.05 -0.60
CA PRO A 271 -17.78 -1.20 -0.11
C PRO A 271 -16.71 -2.10 0.52
N PHE A 272 -15.49 -2.09 0.00
CA PHE A 272 -14.39 -2.88 0.56
C PHE A 272 -14.04 -2.41 1.99
N LYS A 273 -13.95 -1.12 2.23
CA LYS A 273 -13.68 -0.57 3.56
C LYS A 273 -14.82 -0.81 4.55
N ALA A 274 -16.06 -0.76 4.08
CA ALA A 274 -17.20 -1.14 4.90
C ALA A 274 -17.13 -2.60 5.39
N LEU A 275 -16.59 -3.51 4.56
CA LEU A 275 -16.44 -4.93 4.90
C LEU A 275 -15.21 -5.26 5.76
N TYR A 276 -14.09 -4.55 5.54
CA TYR A 276 -12.79 -4.96 6.10
C TYR A 276 -12.13 -3.91 7.00
N ASN A 277 -12.69 -2.69 7.14
CA ASN A 277 -12.16 -1.62 7.99
C ASN A 277 -10.64 -1.44 7.79
N PHE A 278 -9.85 -1.54 8.87
CA PHE A 278 -8.39 -1.42 8.88
C PHE A 278 -7.64 -2.75 8.68
N PHE A 279 -8.33 -3.84 8.30
CA PHE A 279 -7.70 -5.14 8.02
C PHE A 279 -7.28 -5.28 6.55
N ALA A 280 -6.86 -4.20 5.95
CA ALA A 280 -6.39 -4.15 4.57
C ALA A 280 -5.04 -3.43 4.47
N ILE A 281 -4.33 -3.71 3.38
CA ILE A 281 -3.06 -3.08 3.05
C ILE A 281 -3.08 -2.60 1.60
N ASN A 282 -2.37 -1.51 1.33
CA ASN A 282 -2.21 -0.98 -0.01
C ASN A 282 -0.85 -1.44 -0.58
N ILE A 283 -0.89 -2.31 -1.58
CA ILE A 283 0.29 -2.81 -2.29
C ILE A 283 0.42 -2.06 -3.61
N THR A 284 1.59 -1.48 -3.86
CA THR A 284 1.92 -0.92 -5.17
C THR A 284 2.60 -1.99 -6.02
N LEU A 285 1.89 -2.46 -7.04
CA LEU A 285 2.41 -3.44 -8.01
C LEU A 285 3.06 -2.74 -9.21
N GLY A 286 3.80 -3.49 -10.03
CA GLY A 286 4.51 -2.96 -11.20
C GLY A 286 5.88 -2.35 -10.86
N LEU A 287 6.25 -2.24 -9.59
CA LEU A 287 7.60 -1.87 -9.15
C LEU A 287 8.54 -3.09 -9.17
N PRO A 288 9.87 -2.91 -9.30
CA PRO A 288 10.83 -4.02 -9.26
C PRO A 288 11.06 -4.57 -7.83
N TYR A 289 10.33 -4.04 -6.85
CA TYR A 289 10.38 -4.42 -5.44
C TYR A 289 8.98 -4.35 -4.83
N ILE A 290 8.84 -4.91 -3.63
CA ILE A 290 7.59 -4.88 -2.90
C ILE A 290 7.53 -3.60 -2.06
N ARG A 291 6.51 -2.80 -2.32
CA ARG A 291 6.17 -1.63 -1.53
C ARG A 291 4.75 -1.74 -1.03
N ILE A 292 4.59 -1.62 0.28
CA ILE A 292 3.30 -1.68 0.97
C ILE A 292 3.12 -0.40 1.79
N SER A 293 1.90 0.04 1.92
CA SER A 293 1.53 1.04 2.94
C SER A 293 0.28 0.59 3.70
N PRO A 294 0.15 0.95 4.97
CA PRO A 294 -1.13 0.89 5.64
C PRO A 294 -2.22 1.60 4.84
N ASP A 295 -3.44 1.07 4.88
CA ASP A 295 -4.59 1.60 4.13
C ASP A 295 -5.34 2.68 4.94
N HIS A 296 -4.59 3.62 5.51
CA HIS A 296 -5.12 4.79 6.21
C HIS A 296 -4.18 6.00 6.06
N GLY A 297 -4.69 7.19 6.36
CA GLY A 297 -3.95 8.45 6.31
C GLY A 297 -3.19 8.77 7.61
N ILE A 298 -2.80 10.02 7.71
CA ILE A 298 -2.02 10.59 8.83
C ILE A 298 -2.82 10.74 10.12
N ALA A 299 -4.16 10.83 10.03
CA ALA A 299 -5.12 10.91 11.14
C ALA A 299 -4.74 11.98 12.18
N GLU A 300 -4.68 13.24 11.73
CA GLU A 300 -4.24 14.39 12.55
C GLU A 300 -5.07 14.57 13.82
N ASP A 301 -6.36 14.25 13.74
CA ASP A 301 -7.33 14.36 14.83
C ASP A 301 -7.03 13.48 16.04
N ILE A 302 -6.28 12.39 15.86
CA ILE A 302 -5.93 11.45 16.94
C ILE A 302 -4.44 11.37 17.25
N VAL A 303 -3.62 12.24 16.67
CA VAL A 303 -2.17 12.29 16.93
C VAL A 303 -1.89 12.52 18.41
N GLY A 304 -1.02 11.71 19.00
CA GLY A 304 -0.61 11.80 20.40
C GLY A 304 -1.64 11.27 21.42
N LYS A 305 -2.83 10.87 20.98
CA LYS A 305 -3.92 10.41 21.87
C LYS A 305 -3.81 8.91 22.29
N LYS A 306 -2.91 8.16 21.70
CA LYS A 306 -2.66 6.73 22.01
C LYS A 306 -3.83 5.80 21.65
N ILE A 307 -4.71 6.22 20.72
CA ILE A 307 -5.88 5.45 20.27
C ILE A 307 -5.77 4.95 18.84
N ALA A 308 -4.67 5.24 18.13
CA ALA A 308 -4.47 4.82 16.75
C ALA A 308 -4.51 3.30 16.59
N ASN A 309 -5.17 2.82 15.53
CA ASN A 309 -5.32 1.40 15.25
C ASN A 309 -4.10 0.88 14.46
N PRO A 310 -3.32 -0.10 14.98
CA PRO A 310 -2.13 -0.62 14.31
C PRO A 310 -2.42 -1.73 13.28
N ASN A 311 -3.67 -2.18 13.14
CA ASN A 311 -3.99 -3.41 12.39
C ASN A 311 -3.49 -3.39 10.95
N SER A 312 -3.61 -2.28 10.24
CA SER A 312 -3.15 -2.21 8.85
C SER A 312 -1.61 -2.31 8.74
N LEU A 313 -0.85 -1.76 9.69
CA LEU A 313 0.59 -1.96 9.75
C LEU A 313 0.96 -3.40 10.13
N ILE A 314 0.24 -4.01 11.06
CA ILE A 314 0.40 -5.43 11.42
C ILE A 314 0.15 -6.32 10.21
N GLU A 315 -0.94 -6.10 9.49
CA GLU A 315 -1.25 -6.87 8.26
C GLU A 315 -0.19 -6.63 7.15
N SER A 316 0.37 -5.42 7.05
CA SER A 316 1.48 -5.12 6.15
C SER A 316 2.74 -5.94 6.49
N ILE A 317 3.07 -6.08 7.77
CA ILE A 317 4.21 -6.89 8.22
C ILE A 317 3.93 -8.39 8.00
N LYS A 318 2.73 -8.85 8.39
CA LYS A 318 2.32 -10.26 8.16
C LYS A 318 2.37 -10.65 6.69
N PHE A 319 2.02 -9.73 5.78
CA PHE A 319 2.06 -10.01 4.35
C PHE A 319 3.47 -10.42 3.90
N PHE A 320 4.52 -9.76 4.41
CA PHE A 320 5.90 -10.13 4.08
C PHE A 320 6.30 -11.53 4.58
N ASN A 321 5.62 -12.09 5.58
CA ASN A 321 5.90 -13.45 6.04
C ASN A 321 5.50 -14.51 5.00
N TYR A 322 4.51 -14.21 4.15
CA TYR A 322 4.03 -15.14 3.10
C TYR A 322 4.85 -15.07 1.82
N ILE A 323 5.69 -14.05 1.67
CA ILE A 323 6.52 -13.85 0.48
C ILE A 323 7.86 -14.55 0.68
N LYS A 324 8.22 -15.40 -0.29
CA LYS A 324 9.51 -16.10 -0.32
C LYS A 324 10.62 -15.20 -0.81
#